data_d98b175caf177d37d0ec814a65567a6d
#
_entry.id   d98b175caf177d37d0ec814a65567a6d
#
_cell.length_a   1.000
_cell.length_b   1.000
_cell.length_c   1.000
_cell.angle_alpha   90.00
_cell.angle_beta   90.00
_cell.angle_gamma   90.00
#
_symmetry.space_group_name_H-M   'P 1'
#
loop_
_entity.id
_entity.type
_entity.pdbx_description
1 polymer ?
#
loop_
_entity_poly.entity_id
_entity_poly.type
_entity_poly.pdbx_seq_one_letter_code
_entity_poly.pdbx_strand_id
1 'polypeptide(L)'
;GQSLNYNAAMNNSGSQALVFAGSCDPESLALGNVKGKTVLCYAPEEASRWSPQLILPYAINYTIEAGAKGLIFAQYTANNLDSLVGCEGFMPCALVDFEIAHRIFSYWDMTENPVVMVSPAVSVVGNGVLSPRVASFSSRDPSLLFPGILKPDITAPGVNILAAVRGSYVFYSGTSMACPHVSAVTAMLKSVHPQWSPAMIKSAIVTTGRKDDSLALVEAYVTDRFGMPIQAEAVPRKLADPFDFGGGHIDPNRAVDPGLVYDVDAREYNKFFNCTLGYLGGCESYYLNLNLPSIAVPDLKDRVMLRRTVTNIGPAEATYHLVVEAPAGIDVSVEPSVINFTQSTSKSVTFMVTFTTRQRVQGGYTFGSLTWSDGSTHSVRIPIAVRTVIQDFVADTS
;
A
#
# COMPACT_ATOMS: atom_id res chain seq x y z
N GLY A 1 13.27 15.10 -7.02
CA GLY A 1 13.35 15.62 -5.64
C GLY A 1 12.16 16.49 -5.33
N GLN A 2 11.73 16.51 -4.08
CA GLN A 2 10.69 17.41 -3.62
C GLN A 2 11.34 18.59 -2.93
N SER A 3 11.03 19.80 -3.37
CA SER A 3 11.32 21.04 -2.65
C SER A 3 10.02 21.62 -2.14
N LEU A 4 9.98 21.96 -0.86
CA LEU A 4 8.80 22.52 -0.22
C LEU A 4 8.87 24.01 -0.02
N ASN A 5 9.82 24.64 -0.65
CA ASN A 5 10.05 26.06 -0.50
C ASN A 5 9.15 26.86 -1.42
N TYR A 6 7.97 27.26 -0.92
CA TYR A 6 7.03 28.15 -1.61
C TYR A 6 7.40 29.64 -1.55
N ASN A 7 8.54 29.97 -0.94
CA ASN A 7 8.85 31.38 -0.69
C ASN A 7 9.37 32.06 -1.95
N ALA A 8 8.57 32.93 -2.55
CA ALA A 8 8.90 33.72 -3.74
C ALA A 8 10.14 34.62 -3.57
N ALA A 9 10.55 34.91 -2.35
CA ALA A 9 11.75 35.68 -2.05
C ALA A 9 13.07 34.97 -2.41
N MET A 10 13.02 33.64 -2.67
CA MET A 10 14.18 32.84 -3.09
C MET A 10 14.36 32.73 -4.61
N ASN A 11 13.56 33.42 -5.39
CA ASN A 11 13.63 33.44 -6.86
C ASN A 11 14.93 33.94 -7.46
N ASN A 12 15.90 34.36 -6.64
CA ASN A 12 17.16 34.98 -7.09
C ASN A 12 18.43 34.16 -6.77
N SER A 13 18.32 32.94 -6.35
CA SER A 13 19.50 32.05 -6.25
C SER A 13 19.86 31.54 -7.64
N GLY A 14 20.71 32.28 -8.35
CA GLY A 14 21.37 31.74 -9.55
C GLY A 14 22.14 30.45 -9.22
N SER A 15 22.79 29.88 -10.23
CA SER A 15 23.64 28.69 -10.04
C SER A 15 24.65 28.90 -8.91
N GLN A 16 24.68 27.99 -7.95
CA GLN A 16 25.57 27.98 -6.80
C GLN A 16 26.56 26.83 -6.90
N ALA A 17 27.78 27.00 -6.39
CA ALA A 17 28.72 25.90 -6.29
C ALA A 17 28.15 24.78 -5.44
N LEU A 18 28.28 23.56 -5.93
CA LEU A 18 27.87 22.33 -5.24
C LEU A 18 29.07 21.72 -4.52
N VAL A 19 28.87 21.32 -3.27
CA VAL A 19 29.88 20.60 -2.49
C VAL A 19 29.25 19.41 -1.79
N PHE A 20 29.99 18.31 -1.72
CA PHE A 20 29.59 17.15 -0.94
C PHE A 20 30.14 17.26 0.49
N ALA A 21 29.30 17.03 1.50
CA ALA A 21 29.69 17.10 2.91
C ALA A 21 29.10 15.93 3.72
N GLY A 22 29.41 14.73 3.30
CA GLY A 22 29.12 13.50 4.06
C GLY A 22 27.67 13.40 4.52
N SER A 23 27.48 13.31 5.83
CA SER A 23 26.17 13.19 6.47
C SER A 23 25.59 14.52 6.99
N CYS A 24 26.17 15.66 6.64
CA CYS A 24 25.83 16.97 7.18
C CYS A 24 25.96 17.09 8.72
N ASP A 25 26.78 16.28 9.32
CA ASP A 25 27.22 16.48 10.70
C ASP A 25 28.24 17.62 10.80
N PRO A 26 28.46 18.19 12.00
CA PRO A 26 29.36 19.34 12.17
C PRO A 26 30.80 19.10 11.67
N GLU A 27 31.33 17.88 11.80
CA GLU A 27 32.68 17.54 11.37
C GLU A 27 32.78 17.49 9.84
N SER A 28 31.85 16.81 9.17
CA SER A 28 31.78 16.71 7.71
C SER A 28 31.58 18.10 7.06
N LEU A 29 30.77 18.96 7.67
CA LEU A 29 30.54 20.34 7.20
C LEU A 29 31.79 21.22 7.36
N ALA A 30 32.54 21.08 8.45
CA ALA A 30 33.76 21.82 8.68
C ALA A 30 34.85 21.48 7.65
N LEU A 31 34.95 20.20 7.27
CA LEU A 31 35.92 19.73 6.26
C LEU A 31 35.53 20.17 4.84
N GLY A 32 34.26 20.29 4.55
CA GLY A 32 33.71 20.51 3.19
C GLY A 32 33.83 21.94 2.64
N ASN A 33 34.30 22.94 3.40
CA ASN A 33 34.31 24.35 3.00
C ASN A 33 32.96 24.79 2.39
N VAL A 34 31.88 24.62 3.13
CA VAL A 34 30.48 24.74 2.68
C VAL A 34 29.92 26.16 2.61
N LYS A 35 30.64 27.14 3.20
CA LYS A 35 30.18 28.53 3.32
C LYS A 35 29.85 29.14 1.96
N GLY A 36 28.62 29.61 1.81
CA GLY A 36 28.14 30.26 0.59
C GLY A 36 27.82 29.28 -0.57
N LYS A 37 27.87 27.97 -0.35
CA LYS A 37 27.61 26.94 -1.37
C LYS A 37 26.34 26.16 -1.08
N THR A 38 25.86 25.42 -2.06
CA THR A 38 24.83 24.38 -1.85
C THR A 38 25.51 23.06 -1.49
N VAL A 39 25.02 22.42 -0.46
CA VAL A 39 25.60 21.21 0.11
C VAL A 39 24.77 20.00 -0.28
N LEU A 40 25.44 18.93 -0.75
CA LEU A 40 24.86 17.60 -0.90
C LEU A 40 25.28 16.74 0.30
N CYS A 41 24.31 16.18 1.00
CA CYS A 41 24.55 15.23 2.09
C CYS A 41 23.72 13.99 1.96
N TYR A 42 24.22 12.88 2.48
CA TYR A 42 23.49 11.63 2.64
C TYR A 42 23.08 11.44 4.10
N ALA A 43 21.88 10.91 4.33
CA ALA A 43 21.52 10.45 5.65
C ALA A 43 22.52 9.34 6.08
N PRO A 44 23.02 9.35 7.33
CA PRO A 44 23.93 8.33 7.82
C PRO A 44 23.24 6.94 7.84
N GLU A 45 24.03 5.88 7.80
CA GLU A 45 23.53 4.50 7.75
C GLU A 45 22.63 4.16 8.94
N GLU A 46 22.95 4.70 10.10
CA GLU A 46 22.17 4.57 11.33
C GLU A 46 20.74 5.12 11.15
N ALA A 47 20.55 6.08 10.25
CA ALA A 47 19.24 6.63 9.89
C ALA A 47 18.28 5.61 9.27
N SER A 48 18.79 4.49 8.76
CA SER A 48 17.95 3.39 8.27
C SER A 48 17.05 2.81 9.37
N ARG A 49 17.46 2.95 10.63
CA ARG A 49 16.73 2.49 11.82
C ARG A 49 15.80 3.55 12.42
N TRP A 50 15.89 4.80 11.97
CA TRP A 50 15.16 5.94 12.51
C TRP A 50 14.32 6.58 11.42
N SER A 51 13.23 7.22 11.82
CA SER A 51 12.47 8.01 10.83
C SER A 51 13.36 9.11 10.24
N PRO A 52 13.40 9.26 8.89
CA PRO A 52 14.12 10.36 8.23
C PRO A 52 13.72 11.74 8.74
N GLN A 53 12.51 11.87 9.26
CA GLN A 53 11.98 13.09 9.87
C GLN A 53 12.76 13.57 11.09
N LEU A 54 13.52 12.69 11.74
CA LEU A 54 14.33 13.05 12.91
C LEU A 54 15.70 13.62 12.52
N ILE A 55 16.26 13.23 11.40
CA ILE A 55 17.65 13.57 11.02
C ILE A 55 17.69 14.82 10.15
N LEU A 56 16.74 14.99 9.24
CA LEU A 56 16.70 16.16 8.35
C LEU A 56 16.70 17.49 9.10
N PRO A 57 15.93 17.71 10.20
CA PRO A 57 16.00 18.95 10.97
C PRO A 57 17.38 19.25 11.54
N TYR A 58 18.11 18.25 12.00
CA TYR A 58 19.50 18.44 12.48
C TYR A 58 20.45 18.82 11.33
N ALA A 59 20.35 18.13 10.20
CA ALA A 59 21.13 18.45 9.01
C ALA A 59 20.86 19.88 8.52
N ILE A 60 19.60 20.33 8.54
CA ILE A 60 19.22 21.71 8.21
C ILE A 60 19.92 22.69 9.15
N ASN A 61 19.79 22.51 10.47
CA ASN A 61 20.37 23.43 11.46
C ASN A 61 21.89 23.53 11.33
N TYR A 62 22.59 22.40 11.27
CA TYR A 62 24.05 22.39 11.13
C TYR A 62 24.51 23.02 9.81
N THR A 63 23.77 22.82 8.72
CA THR A 63 24.09 23.40 7.42
C THR A 63 23.89 24.92 7.44
N ILE A 64 22.87 25.43 8.13
CA ILE A 64 22.63 26.87 8.32
C ILE A 64 23.76 27.46 9.17
N GLU A 65 24.12 26.86 10.30
CA GLU A 65 25.20 27.30 11.18
C GLU A 65 26.55 27.32 10.47
N ALA A 66 26.81 26.38 9.58
CA ALA A 66 28.02 26.33 8.76
C ALA A 66 28.02 27.41 7.65
N GLY A 67 26.94 28.18 7.48
CA GLY A 67 26.82 29.27 6.50
C GLY A 67 26.64 28.81 5.06
N ALA A 68 26.13 27.63 4.82
CA ALA A 68 25.72 27.18 3.49
C ALA A 68 24.54 27.99 2.96
N LYS A 69 24.34 27.98 1.64
CA LYS A 69 23.25 28.70 0.95
C LYS A 69 22.18 27.81 0.38
N GLY A 70 22.35 26.50 0.46
CA GLY A 70 21.36 25.51 0.03
C GLY A 70 21.70 24.13 0.55
N LEU A 71 20.71 23.26 0.61
CA LEU A 71 20.85 21.88 1.05
C LEU A 71 20.14 20.95 0.09
N ILE A 72 20.86 19.94 -0.41
CA ILE A 72 20.28 18.75 -1.05
C ILE A 72 20.54 17.59 -0.10
N PHE A 73 19.50 17.07 0.51
CA PHE A 73 19.61 15.99 1.46
C PHE A 73 19.07 14.69 0.88
N ALA A 74 19.92 13.67 0.83
CA ALA A 74 19.56 12.35 0.38
C ALA A 74 19.09 11.51 1.54
N GLN A 75 17.91 10.94 1.43
CA GLN A 75 17.45 9.93 2.36
C GLN A 75 18.22 8.61 2.17
N TYR A 76 18.42 7.88 3.24
CA TYR A 76 19.09 6.59 3.19
C TYR A 76 18.26 5.53 2.42
N THR A 77 16.94 5.61 2.49
CA THR A 77 16.04 4.70 1.78
C THR A 77 15.59 5.29 0.46
N ALA A 78 15.66 4.48 -0.62
CA ALA A 78 15.35 4.87 -1.98
C ALA A 78 13.94 5.32 -2.11
N ASN A 79 13.20 6.05 -1.75
CA ASN A 79 11.82 6.47 -2.06
C ASN A 79 11.01 7.07 -0.91
N ASN A 80 11.64 7.44 0.18
CA ASN A 80 10.89 8.00 1.30
C ASN A 80 10.77 9.54 1.20
N LEU A 81 10.09 10.03 0.17
CA LEU A 81 9.84 11.47 -0.04
C LEU A 81 8.60 11.97 0.72
N ASP A 82 8.13 11.23 1.70
CA ASP A 82 6.87 11.50 2.41
C ASP A 82 6.98 12.61 3.47
N SER A 83 8.16 13.20 3.63
CA SER A 83 8.37 14.28 4.59
C SER A 83 8.27 15.65 3.91
N LEU A 84 7.33 16.43 4.38
CA LEU A 84 7.17 17.85 4.02
C LEU A 84 8.01 18.79 4.89
N VAL A 85 9.07 18.32 5.51
CA VAL A 85 9.97 19.18 6.28
C VAL A 85 10.79 20.01 5.31
N GLY A 86 10.53 21.30 5.28
CA GLY A 86 11.30 22.27 4.50
C GLY A 86 12.35 22.96 5.34
N CYS A 87 13.21 23.73 4.71
CA CYS A 87 14.18 24.59 5.38
C CYS A 87 13.56 25.92 5.89
N GLU A 88 12.27 25.94 6.14
CA GLU A 88 11.50 27.02 6.78
C GLU A 88 11.84 28.46 6.33
N GLY A 89 12.23 28.63 5.07
CA GLY A 89 12.56 29.94 4.50
C GLY A 89 13.98 30.45 4.75
N PHE A 90 14.82 29.68 5.45
CA PHE A 90 16.21 30.09 5.70
C PHE A 90 17.10 29.92 4.47
N MET A 91 16.93 28.83 3.74
CA MET A 91 17.67 28.53 2.52
C MET A 91 16.90 27.59 1.60
N PRO A 92 17.21 27.54 0.28
CA PRO A 92 16.69 26.53 -0.60
C PRO A 92 17.10 25.14 -0.13
N CYS A 93 16.14 24.22 -0.01
CA CYS A 93 16.47 22.81 0.22
C CYS A 93 15.62 21.86 -0.61
N ALA A 94 16.23 20.75 -0.96
CA ALA A 94 15.59 19.67 -1.68
C ALA A 94 15.87 18.35 -0.97
N LEU A 95 14.82 17.62 -0.66
CA LEU A 95 14.89 16.24 -0.23
C LEU A 95 14.87 15.35 -1.46
N VAL A 96 15.84 14.44 -1.59
CA VAL A 96 15.97 13.56 -2.75
C VAL A 96 16.06 12.11 -2.30
N ASP A 97 15.64 11.20 -3.17
CA ASP A 97 15.88 9.78 -2.96
C ASP A 97 17.35 9.42 -3.22
N PHE A 98 17.74 8.23 -2.80
CA PHE A 98 19.10 7.75 -2.90
C PHE A 98 19.59 7.68 -4.36
N GLU A 99 18.76 7.27 -5.31
CA GLU A 99 19.13 7.17 -6.72
C GLU A 99 19.41 8.54 -7.34
N ILE A 100 18.54 9.52 -7.06
CA ILE A 100 18.74 10.91 -7.53
C ILE A 100 20.00 11.49 -6.89
N ALA A 101 20.18 11.28 -5.59
CA ALA A 101 21.38 11.74 -4.89
C ALA A 101 22.66 11.15 -5.47
N HIS A 102 22.66 9.86 -5.81
CA HIS A 102 23.81 9.21 -6.43
C HIS A 102 24.15 9.81 -7.80
N ARG A 103 23.14 10.16 -8.60
CA ARG A 103 23.35 10.89 -9.87
C ARG A 103 23.95 12.27 -9.65
N ILE A 104 23.48 13.01 -8.62
CA ILE A 104 24.01 14.33 -8.27
C ILE A 104 25.46 14.18 -7.75
N PHE A 105 25.73 13.17 -6.94
CA PHE A 105 27.06 12.87 -6.45
C PHE A 105 28.03 12.54 -7.60
N SER A 106 27.62 11.68 -8.54
CA SER A 106 28.43 11.36 -9.73
C SER A 106 28.72 12.60 -10.57
N TYR A 107 27.74 13.50 -10.73
CA TYR A 107 27.96 14.78 -11.40
C TYR A 107 28.99 15.64 -10.65
N TRP A 108 28.86 15.74 -9.31
CA TRP A 108 29.81 16.49 -8.47
C TRP A 108 31.22 15.92 -8.57
N ASP A 109 31.39 14.61 -8.50
CA ASP A 109 32.67 13.90 -8.52
C ASP A 109 33.38 14.02 -9.87
N MET A 110 32.63 14.02 -10.97
CA MET A 110 33.16 14.07 -12.33
C MET A 110 33.33 15.50 -12.89
N THR A 111 32.91 16.52 -12.16
CA THR A 111 32.88 17.91 -12.65
C THR A 111 33.86 18.78 -11.88
N GLU A 112 34.78 19.46 -12.57
CA GLU A 112 35.80 20.30 -11.95
C GLU A 112 35.21 21.47 -11.14
N ASN A 113 34.14 22.10 -11.62
CA ASN A 113 33.43 23.20 -10.95
C ASN A 113 31.92 22.94 -10.94
N PRO A 114 31.46 21.99 -10.11
CA PRO A 114 30.06 21.62 -10.11
C PRO A 114 29.17 22.74 -9.57
N VAL A 115 28.11 23.02 -10.29
CA VAL A 115 27.12 24.03 -9.91
C VAL A 115 25.72 23.43 -9.89
N VAL A 116 24.85 23.97 -9.05
CA VAL A 116 23.47 23.55 -8.91
C VAL A 116 22.56 24.75 -8.74
N MET A 117 21.32 24.62 -9.21
CA MET A 117 20.27 25.58 -8.98
C MET A 117 19.07 24.85 -8.35
N VAL A 118 18.64 25.30 -7.21
CA VAL A 118 17.40 24.82 -6.57
C VAL A 118 16.28 25.79 -6.96
N SER A 119 15.37 25.32 -7.79
CA SER A 119 14.21 26.10 -8.22
C SER A 119 13.08 26.04 -7.18
N PRO A 120 12.19 27.04 -7.14
CA PRO A 120 10.96 26.94 -6.34
C PRO A 120 10.17 25.67 -6.70
N ALA A 121 9.46 25.12 -5.72
CA ALA A 121 8.61 23.96 -5.95
C ALA A 121 7.48 24.31 -6.93
N VAL A 122 7.27 23.45 -7.90
CA VAL A 122 6.17 23.54 -8.85
C VAL A 122 5.19 22.40 -8.57
N SER A 123 3.94 22.75 -8.34
CA SER A 123 2.89 21.74 -8.21
C SER A 123 2.58 21.14 -9.58
N VAL A 124 2.77 19.85 -9.73
CA VAL A 124 2.38 19.11 -10.94
C VAL A 124 1.03 18.47 -10.68
N VAL A 125 0.02 18.88 -11.43
CA VAL A 125 -1.34 18.34 -11.37
C VAL A 125 -1.69 17.74 -12.74
N GLY A 126 -2.39 16.62 -12.73
CA GLY A 126 -2.87 16.02 -13.97
C GLY A 126 -2.07 14.80 -14.42
N ASN A 127 -1.99 14.61 -15.73
CA ASN A 127 -1.56 13.34 -16.33
C ASN A 127 -0.08 12.97 -16.13
N GLY A 128 0.75 13.86 -15.62
CA GLY A 128 2.17 13.57 -15.33
C GLY A 128 2.46 12.91 -13.98
N VAL A 129 1.46 12.71 -13.13
CA VAL A 129 1.64 12.16 -11.78
C VAL A 129 1.12 10.73 -11.72
N LEU A 130 1.99 9.75 -11.48
CA LEU A 130 1.59 8.36 -11.24
C LEU A 130 0.94 8.26 -9.85
N SER A 131 -0.35 7.95 -9.82
CA SER A 131 -1.15 7.84 -8.60
C SER A 131 -2.36 6.92 -8.85
N PRO A 132 -2.74 6.07 -7.90
CA PRO A 132 -2.12 5.90 -6.58
C PRO A 132 -0.82 5.09 -6.59
N ARG A 133 -0.03 5.21 -5.52
CA ARG A 133 1.13 4.37 -5.18
C ARG A 133 1.07 4.01 -3.71
N VAL A 134 1.55 2.82 -3.35
CA VAL A 134 1.62 2.42 -1.94
C VAL A 134 2.88 3.04 -1.31
N ALA A 135 2.70 3.80 -0.25
CA ALA A 135 3.79 4.47 0.44
C ALA A 135 4.75 3.49 1.12
N SER A 136 6.02 3.86 1.23
CA SER A 136 7.08 3.04 1.82
C SER A 136 6.83 2.70 3.30
N PHE A 137 6.19 3.60 4.04
CA PHE A 137 5.86 3.40 5.45
C PHE A 137 4.66 2.48 5.70
N SER A 138 3.90 2.12 4.65
CA SER A 138 2.76 1.22 4.80
C SER A 138 3.23 -0.19 5.15
N SER A 139 2.78 -0.71 6.30
CA SER A 139 3.08 -2.08 6.70
C SER A 139 2.45 -3.09 5.76
N ARG A 140 3.13 -4.20 5.55
CA ARG A 140 2.78 -5.25 4.59
C ARG A 140 2.64 -6.58 5.28
N ASP A 141 1.75 -7.44 4.75
CA ASP A 141 1.67 -8.84 5.11
C ASP A 141 2.86 -9.65 4.54
N PRO A 142 3.05 -10.89 4.97
CA PRO A 142 2.17 -11.67 5.85
C PRO A 142 2.36 -11.31 7.35
N SER A 143 1.24 -11.34 8.09
CA SER A 143 1.29 -11.25 9.55
C SER A 143 1.97 -12.48 10.14
N LEU A 144 2.89 -12.28 11.07
CA LEU A 144 3.54 -13.38 11.79
C LEU A 144 2.57 -14.11 12.74
N LEU A 145 1.57 -13.40 13.27
CA LEU A 145 0.61 -13.97 14.22
C LEU A 145 -0.61 -14.58 13.52
N PHE A 146 -1.05 -14.00 12.42
CA PHE A 146 -2.27 -14.39 11.71
C PHE A 146 -2.05 -14.48 10.20
N PRO A 147 -1.18 -15.39 9.73
CA PRO A 147 -0.83 -15.45 8.31
C PRO A 147 -2.00 -15.88 7.40
N GLY A 148 -3.08 -16.43 7.98
CA GLY A 148 -4.33 -16.75 7.27
C GLY A 148 -5.29 -15.57 7.10
N ILE A 149 -4.94 -14.37 7.57
CA ILE A 149 -5.72 -13.14 7.39
C ILE A 149 -4.91 -12.17 6.53
N LEU A 150 -5.43 -11.81 5.36
CA LEU A 150 -4.78 -10.87 4.46
C LEU A 150 -4.95 -9.43 4.96
N LYS A 151 -3.85 -8.70 5.05
CA LYS A 151 -3.77 -7.28 5.38
C LYS A 151 -2.78 -6.56 4.43
N PRO A 152 -2.96 -5.25 4.14
CA PRO A 152 -4.09 -4.40 4.54
C PRO A 152 -5.42 -4.84 3.89
N ASP A 153 -6.54 -4.36 4.40
CA ASP A 153 -7.85 -4.65 3.79
C ASP A 153 -8.06 -3.84 2.51
N ILE A 154 -7.62 -2.56 2.51
CA ILE A 154 -7.84 -1.58 1.44
C ILE A 154 -6.80 -0.46 1.55
N THR A 155 -6.49 0.24 0.46
CA THR A 155 -5.67 1.45 0.46
C THR A 155 -6.52 2.70 0.27
N ALA A 156 -6.07 3.80 0.87
CA ALA A 156 -6.70 5.10 0.79
C ALA A 156 -5.65 6.21 0.85
N PRO A 157 -5.96 7.46 0.45
CA PRO A 157 -5.01 8.57 0.52
C PRO A 157 -4.41 8.74 1.91
N GLY A 158 -3.08 8.72 2.01
CA GLY A 158 -2.37 8.76 3.29
C GLY A 158 -1.06 9.55 3.25
N VAL A 159 -0.72 10.18 2.12
CA VAL A 159 0.51 10.95 1.93
C VAL A 159 0.16 12.42 1.69
N ASN A 160 0.80 13.32 2.45
CA ASN A 160 0.60 14.76 2.35
C ASN A 160 -0.87 15.18 2.49
N ILE A 161 -1.52 14.67 3.50
CA ILE A 161 -2.92 14.96 3.81
C ILE A 161 -2.99 16.22 4.67
N LEU A 162 -3.71 17.23 4.20
CA LEU A 162 -3.97 18.45 4.97
C LEU A 162 -4.90 18.12 6.15
N ALA A 163 -4.34 18.17 7.33
CA ALA A 163 -5.03 17.84 8.57
C ALA A 163 -5.21 19.08 9.46
N ALA A 164 -6.38 19.19 10.07
CA ALA A 164 -6.65 20.22 11.07
C ALA A 164 -5.95 19.87 12.39
N VAL A 165 -5.24 20.81 12.94
CA VAL A 165 -4.65 20.75 14.28
C VAL A 165 -5.14 21.95 15.10
N ARG A 166 -4.90 21.95 16.42
CA ARG A 166 -5.36 23.02 17.28
C ARG A 166 -4.84 24.39 16.77
N GLY A 167 -5.76 25.20 16.26
CA GLY A 167 -5.50 26.56 15.78
C GLY A 167 -4.79 26.68 14.44
N SER A 168 -4.56 25.59 13.70
CA SER A 168 -3.85 25.59 12.43
C SER A 168 -4.19 24.39 11.55
N TYR A 169 -3.51 24.29 10.41
CA TYR A 169 -3.52 23.15 9.51
C TYR A 169 -2.08 22.72 9.21
N VAL A 170 -1.85 21.44 9.15
CA VAL A 170 -0.55 20.86 8.79
C VAL A 170 -0.74 19.68 7.83
N PHE A 171 0.32 19.40 7.05
CA PHE A 171 0.33 18.20 6.22
C PHE A 171 0.93 17.05 7.01
N TYR A 172 0.21 15.92 7.05
CA TYR A 172 0.68 14.67 7.63
C TYR A 172 0.71 13.56 6.60
N SER A 173 1.66 12.64 6.77
CA SER A 173 1.73 11.39 6.03
C SER A 173 1.72 10.21 7.00
N GLY A 174 0.98 9.16 6.66
CA GLY A 174 0.86 7.96 7.48
C GLY A 174 -0.38 7.15 7.17
N THR A 175 -0.37 5.87 7.54
CA THR A 175 -1.58 5.04 7.55
C THR A 175 -2.65 5.62 8.49
N SER A 176 -2.24 6.41 9.49
CA SER A 176 -3.13 7.20 10.36
C SER A 176 -3.92 8.28 9.62
N MET A 177 -3.46 8.72 8.44
CA MET A 177 -4.18 9.66 7.57
C MET A 177 -5.04 8.94 6.54
N ALA A 178 -4.66 7.72 6.14
CA ALA A 178 -5.50 6.87 5.28
C ALA A 178 -6.73 6.34 6.03
N CYS A 179 -6.58 5.96 7.29
CA CYS A 179 -7.65 5.42 8.12
C CYS A 179 -8.89 6.34 8.21
N PRO A 180 -8.80 7.66 8.47
CA PRO A 180 -9.96 8.56 8.48
C PRO A 180 -10.72 8.63 7.16
N HIS A 181 -10.05 8.51 6.02
CA HIS A 181 -10.74 8.43 4.72
C HIS A 181 -11.64 7.19 4.65
N VAL A 182 -11.12 6.03 5.07
CA VAL A 182 -11.92 4.80 5.12
C VAL A 182 -13.04 4.91 6.13
N SER A 183 -12.79 5.51 7.31
CA SER A 183 -13.81 5.74 8.34
C SER A 183 -14.93 6.67 7.85
N ALA A 184 -14.59 7.71 7.11
CA ALA A 184 -15.58 8.62 6.51
C ALA A 184 -16.46 7.89 5.48
N VAL A 185 -15.86 7.08 4.60
CA VAL A 185 -16.60 6.24 3.65
C VAL A 185 -17.50 5.25 4.39
N THR A 186 -17.01 4.62 5.46
CA THR A 186 -17.79 3.72 6.32
C THR A 186 -19.01 4.43 6.92
N ALA A 187 -18.84 5.66 7.42
CA ALA A 187 -19.93 6.45 7.96
C ALA A 187 -20.98 6.82 6.90
N MET A 188 -20.53 7.20 5.69
CA MET A 188 -21.42 7.47 4.56
C MET A 188 -22.19 6.21 4.16
N LEU A 189 -21.53 5.07 4.00
CA LEU A 189 -22.19 3.80 3.69
C LEU A 189 -23.21 3.42 4.76
N LYS A 190 -22.88 3.60 6.03
CA LYS A 190 -23.80 3.33 7.15
C LYS A 190 -25.01 4.26 7.15
N SER A 191 -24.86 5.50 6.69
CA SER A 191 -26.00 6.44 6.58
C SER A 191 -26.95 6.08 5.43
N VAL A 192 -26.40 5.61 4.31
CA VAL A 192 -27.19 5.17 3.14
C VAL A 192 -27.81 3.79 3.36
N HIS A 193 -27.08 2.91 4.03
CA HIS A 193 -27.47 1.53 4.31
C HIS A 193 -27.47 1.24 5.83
N PRO A 194 -28.43 1.78 6.62
CA PRO A 194 -28.42 1.64 8.08
C PRO A 194 -28.47 0.19 8.58
N GLN A 195 -28.96 -0.73 7.74
CA GLN A 195 -29.12 -2.15 8.10
C GLN A 195 -27.85 -2.99 7.82
N TRP A 196 -26.86 -2.43 7.13
CA TRP A 196 -25.65 -3.19 6.86
C TRP A 196 -24.85 -3.43 8.14
N SER A 197 -24.41 -4.67 8.30
CA SER A 197 -23.47 -5.05 9.36
C SER A 197 -22.08 -4.41 9.12
N PRO A 198 -21.22 -4.34 10.11
CA PRO A 198 -19.83 -3.93 9.90
C PRO A 198 -19.09 -4.79 8.87
N ALA A 199 -19.38 -6.09 8.82
CA ALA A 199 -18.80 -7.01 7.85
C ALA A 199 -19.29 -6.72 6.42
N MET A 200 -20.57 -6.42 6.23
CA MET A 200 -21.09 -6.01 4.94
C MET A 200 -20.45 -4.72 4.42
N ILE A 201 -20.27 -3.72 5.30
CA ILE A 201 -19.62 -2.45 4.94
C ILE A 201 -18.15 -2.71 4.59
N LYS A 202 -17.44 -3.50 5.38
CA LYS A 202 -16.06 -3.91 5.08
C LYS A 202 -15.99 -4.62 3.73
N SER A 203 -16.89 -5.57 3.48
CA SER A 203 -16.96 -6.28 2.22
C SER A 203 -17.17 -5.33 1.06
N ALA A 204 -18.15 -4.44 1.14
CA ALA A 204 -18.46 -3.47 0.10
C ALA A 204 -17.22 -2.63 -0.28
N ILE A 205 -16.47 -2.14 0.71
CA ILE A 205 -15.25 -1.35 0.49
C ILE A 205 -14.14 -2.20 -0.16
N VAL A 206 -13.90 -3.40 0.34
CA VAL A 206 -12.78 -4.25 -0.09
C VAL A 206 -13.01 -4.82 -1.48
N THR A 207 -14.23 -5.27 -1.79
CA THR A 207 -14.53 -5.97 -3.04
C THR A 207 -14.73 -5.07 -4.24
N THR A 208 -14.95 -3.76 -4.00
CA THR A 208 -15.16 -2.76 -5.05
C THR A 208 -13.98 -1.82 -5.26
N GLY A 209 -12.85 -2.10 -4.60
CA GLY A 209 -11.61 -1.36 -4.81
C GLY A 209 -11.29 -1.22 -6.30
N ARG A 210 -10.84 -0.02 -6.70
CA ARG A 210 -10.71 0.37 -8.09
C ARG A 210 -9.81 -0.58 -8.87
N LYS A 211 -10.39 -1.12 -9.94
CA LYS A 211 -9.74 -1.81 -11.07
C LYS A 211 -10.12 -1.03 -12.33
N ASP A 212 -9.22 -0.82 -13.25
CA ASP A 212 -9.59 -0.28 -14.54
C ASP A 212 -10.12 -1.41 -15.43
N ASP A 213 -11.41 -1.33 -15.79
CA ASP A 213 -12.11 -2.34 -16.60
C ASP A 213 -11.78 -2.22 -18.11
N SER A 214 -10.93 -1.27 -18.51
CA SER A 214 -10.70 -0.94 -19.92
C SER A 214 -9.80 -1.89 -20.71
N LEU A 215 -9.13 -2.86 -20.04
CA LEU A 215 -8.25 -3.84 -20.67
C LEU A 215 -8.61 -5.27 -20.28
N ALA A 216 -9.61 -5.82 -20.93
CA ALA A 216 -10.17 -7.17 -20.68
C ALA A 216 -9.21 -8.34 -21.00
N LEU A 217 -7.93 -8.12 -21.27
CA LEU A 217 -6.99 -9.15 -21.73
C LEU A 217 -5.63 -9.15 -21.05
N VAL A 218 -5.38 -8.30 -20.05
CA VAL A 218 -4.11 -8.29 -19.32
C VAL A 218 -4.39 -8.50 -17.83
N GLU A 219 -3.63 -9.41 -17.25
CA GLU A 219 -3.64 -9.83 -15.85
C GLU A 219 -4.11 -8.75 -14.87
N ALA A 220 -5.03 -9.14 -13.97
CA ALA A 220 -5.77 -8.24 -13.09
C ALA A 220 -4.91 -7.53 -12.05
N TYR A 221 -4.14 -6.59 -12.49
CA TYR A 221 -3.47 -5.65 -11.60
C TYR A 221 -4.46 -4.58 -11.13
N VAL A 222 -4.42 -4.26 -9.85
CA VAL A 222 -5.03 -3.02 -9.37
C VAL A 222 -4.24 -1.89 -10.01
N THR A 223 -4.91 -1.04 -10.77
CA THR A 223 -4.26 -0.07 -11.63
C THR A 223 -4.35 1.34 -11.08
N ASP A 224 -3.40 2.16 -11.47
CA ASP A 224 -3.48 3.60 -11.31
C ASP A 224 -4.50 4.20 -12.32
N ARG A 225 -4.66 5.51 -12.30
CA ARG A 225 -5.60 6.23 -13.18
C ARG A 225 -5.27 6.14 -14.68
N PHE A 226 -4.13 5.58 -15.07
CA PHE A 226 -3.71 5.39 -16.45
C PHE A 226 -3.82 3.93 -16.88
N GLY A 227 -4.38 3.07 -16.04
CA GLY A 227 -4.45 1.64 -16.29
C GLY A 227 -3.13 0.90 -16.07
N MET A 228 -2.11 1.56 -15.49
CA MET A 228 -0.84 0.91 -15.18
C MET A 228 -0.89 0.27 -13.78
N PRO A 229 -0.25 -0.89 -13.58
CA PRO A 229 -0.23 -1.52 -12.26
C PRO A 229 0.29 -0.59 -11.17
N ILE A 230 -0.39 -0.58 -10.01
CA ILE A 230 0.03 0.20 -8.85
C ILE A 230 1.43 -0.24 -8.42
N GLN A 231 2.29 0.72 -8.16
CA GLN A 231 3.62 0.49 -7.63
C GLN A 231 3.63 0.62 -6.11
N ALA A 232 4.44 -0.22 -5.47
CA ALA A 232 4.76 -0.10 -4.06
C ALA A 232 6.15 0.54 -3.91
N GLU A 233 6.20 1.61 -3.13
CA GLU A 233 7.46 2.26 -2.79
C GLU A 233 8.18 1.45 -1.71
N ALA A 234 9.34 0.94 -2.06
CA ALA A 234 10.24 0.18 -1.19
C ALA A 234 11.64 0.20 -1.82
N VAL A 235 12.58 -0.45 -1.17
CA VAL A 235 13.91 -0.68 -1.72
C VAL A 235 14.06 -2.18 -2.00
N PRO A 236 14.08 -2.61 -3.28
CA PRO A 236 13.78 -1.87 -4.50
C PRO A 236 12.27 -1.60 -4.67
N ARG A 237 11.91 -0.68 -5.56
CA ARG A 237 10.51 -0.53 -6.02
C ARG A 237 10.04 -1.81 -6.66
N LYS A 238 8.79 -2.18 -6.38
CA LYS A 238 8.14 -3.35 -6.96
C LYS A 238 6.75 -3.00 -7.47
N LEU A 239 6.21 -3.85 -8.31
CA LEU A 239 4.77 -3.87 -8.53
C LEU A 239 4.08 -4.23 -7.22
N ALA A 240 3.05 -3.49 -6.86
CA ALA A 240 2.30 -3.76 -5.65
C ALA A 240 1.49 -5.04 -5.81
N ASP A 241 1.42 -5.81 -4.74
CA ASP A 241 0.66 -7.05 -4.63
C ASP A 241 -0.44 -6.92 -3.56
N PRO A 242 -1.30 -7.92 -3.37
CA PRO A 242 -2.35 -7.88 -2.35
C PRO A 242 -1.86 -7.61 -0.92
N PHE A 243 -0.62 -7.91 -0.57
CA PHE A 243 -0.03 -7.54 0.72
C PHE A 243 0.33 -6.05 0.82
N ASP A 244 0.38 -5.36 -0.30
CA ASP A 244 0.59 -3.91 -0.34
C ASP A 244 -0.74 -3.14 -0.35
N PHE A 245 -1.76 -3.62 -1.09
CA PHE A 245 -2.98 -2.84 -1.35
C PHE A 245 -4.29 -3.52 -0.91
N GLY A 246 -4.28 -4.79 -0.46
CA GLY A 246 -5.52 -5.51 -0.10
C GLY A 246 -6.50 -5.68 -1.26
N GLY A 247 -7.70 -5.13 -1.14
CA GLY A 247 -8.71 -5.10 -2.20
C GLY A 247 -8.42 -4.09 -3.32
N GLY A 248 -7.50 -3.14 -3.10
CA GLY A 248 -7.16 -2.08 -4.04
C GLY A 248 -7.23 -0.67 -3.45
N HIS A 249 -7.36 0.33 -4.29
CA HIS A 249 -7.61 1.71 -3.85
C HIS A 249 -9.13 1.92 -3.63
N ILE A 250 -9.48 2.54 -2.50
CA ILE A 250 -10.88 2.75 -2.12
C ILE A 250 -11.68 3.51 -3.19
N ASP A 251 -12.85 2.98 -3.53
CA ASP A 251 -13.82 3.62 -4.43
C ASP A 251 -15.19 3.74 -3.72
N PRO A 252 -15.49 4.89 -3.13
CA PRO A 252 -16.75 5.10 -2.40
C PRO A 252 -17.99 4.96 -3.27
N ASN A 253 -17.90 5.34 -4.55
CA ASN A 253 -19.04 5.30 -5.46
C ASN A 253 -19.44 3.86 -5.80
N ARG A 254 -18.46 2.99 -6.01
CA ARG A 254 -18.74 1.56 -6.24
C ARG A 254 -19.15 0.85 -4.95
N ALA A 255 -18.63 1.26 -3.80
CA ALA A 255 -18.94 0.65 -2.51
C ALA A 255 -20.42 0.88 -2.07
N VAL A 256 -21.11 1.89 -2.61
CA VAL A 256 -22.54 2.13 -2.30
C VAL A 256 -23.43 1.04 -2.87
N ASP A 257 -23.07 0.48 -4.02
CA ASP A 257 -23.85 -0.58 -4.70
C ASP A 257 -22.90 -1.70 -5.18
N PRO A 258 -22.43 -2.57 -4.27
CA PRO A 258 -21.46 -3.61 -4.62
C PRO A 258 -22.11 -4.85 -5.27
N GLY A 259 -23.44 -4.98 -5.26
CA GLY A 259 -24.17 -6.15 -5.75
C GLY A 259 -24.14 -7.32 -4.77
N LEU A 260 -22.95 -7.88 -4.47
CA LEU A 260 -22.78 -8.96 -3.48
C LEU A 260 -21.90 -8.51 -2.32
N VAL A 261 -22.15 -9.05 -1.13
CA VAL A 261 -21.34 -8.83 0.06
C VAL A 261 -21.02 -10.16 0.77
N TYR A 262 -19.86 -10.19 1.40
CA TYR A 262 -19.44 -11.22 2.35
C TYR A 262 -19.79 -10.74 3.76
N ASP A 263 -20.77 -11.37 4.40
CA ASP A 263 -21.18 -11.03 5.75
C ASP A 263 -20.62 -12.03 6.77
N VAL A 264 -20.38 -11.56 7.98
CA VAL A 264 -19.83 -12.35 9.09
C VAL A 264 -20.65 -12.10 10.34
N ASP A 265 -21.24 -13.15 10.90
CA ASP A 265 -21.90 -13.06 12.20
C ASP A 265 -20.88 -12.79 13.30
N ALA A 266 -21.21 -11.91 14.25
CA ALA A 266 -20.34 -11.57 15.38
C ALA A 266 -19.85 -12.80 16.15
N ARG A 267 -20.65 -13.87 16.22
CA ARG A 267 -20.31 -15.14 16.88
C ARG A 267 -19.14 -15.85 16.21
N GLU A 268 -18.96 -15.66 14.89
CA GLU A 268 -17.84 -16.27 14.16
C GLU A 268 -16.51 -15.61 14.55
N TYR A 269 -16.48 -14.31 14.83
CA TYR A 269 -15.31 -13.65 15.37
C TYR A 269 -14.95 -14.18 16.76
N ASN A 270 -15.95 -14.43 17.62
CA ASN A 270 -15.69 -15.02 18.95
C ASN A 270 -15.10 -16.43 18.83
N LYS A 271 -15.58 -17.24 17.90
CA LYS A 271 -15.01 -18.57 17.63
C LYS A 271 -13.57 -18.45 17.12
N PHE A 272 -13.32 -17.50 16.21
CA PHE A 272 -11.97 -17.24 15.70
C PHE A 272 -11.01 -16.89 16.86
N PHE A 273 -11.39 -15.99 17.76
CA PHE A 273 -10.57 -15.63 18.89
C PHE A 273 -10.37 -16.78 19.87
N ASN A 274 -11.40 -17.56 20.15
CA ASN A 274 -11.29 -18.74 21.03
C ASN A 274 -10.33 -19.79 20.45
N CYS A 275 -10.35 -19.97 19.14
CA CYS A 275 -9.39 -20.78 18.44
C CYS A 275 -7.96 -20.24 18.53
N THR A 276 -7.79 -18.94 18.30
CA THR A 276 -6.49 -18.27 18.32
C THR A 276 -5.85 -18.30 19.71
N LEU A 277 -6.66 -18.17 20.77
CA LEU A 277 -6.21 -18.23 22.18
C LEU A 277 -6.03 -19.65 22.70
N GLY A 278 -6.28 -20.69 21.88
CA GLY A 278 -6.08 -22.07 22.26
C GLY A 278 -7.19 -22.66 23.16
N TYR A 279 -8.32 -21.98 23.30
CA TYR A 279 -9.45 -22.48 24.11
C TYR A 279 -10.28 -23.56 23.43
N LEU A 280 -10.13 -23.75 22.12
CA LEU A 280 -10.82 -24.78 21.34
C LEU A 280 -9.80 -25.63 20.59
N GLY A 281 -10.01 -26.96 20.55
CA GLY A 281 -9.25 -27.86 19.70
C GLY A 281 -9.82 -27.93 18.27
N GLY A 282 -9.02 -28.38 17.30
CA GLY A 282 -9.47 -28.62 15.93
C GLY A 282 -9.72 -27.37 15.08
N CYS A 283 -9.00 -26.29 15.36
CA CYS A 283 -9.22 -24.96 14.77
C CYS A 283 -8.57 -24.73 13.40
N GLU A 284 -7.75 -25.64 12.88
CA GLU A 284 -6.98 -25.43 11.64
C GLU A 284 -7.86 -25.07 10.45
N SER A 285 -8.97 -25.79 10.26
CA SER A 285 -9.93 -25.51 9.19
C SER A 285 -10.75 -24.24 9.43
N TYR A 286 -10.82 -23.77 10.66
CA TYR A 286 -11.67 -22.65 11.04
C TYR A 286 -11.08 -21.30 10.58
N TYR A 287 -9.77 -21.13 10.70
CA TYR A 287 -9.08 -19.90 10.28
C TYR A 287 -9.28 -19.58 8.79
N LEU A 288 -9.28 -20.62 7.95
CA LEU A 288 -9.45 -20.46 6.52
C LEU A 288 -10.92 -20.21 6.11
N ASN A 289 -11.89 -20.58 6.97
CA ASN A 289 -13.32 -20.52 6.66
C ASN A 289 -14.05 -19.30 7.22
N LEU A 290 -13.35 -18.39 7.92
CA LEU A 290 -13.96 -17.11 8.28
C LEU A 290 -14.34 -16.36 6.99
N ASN A 291 -15.61 -15.90 6.90
CA ASN A 291 -16.19 -15.37 5.68
C ASN A 291 -15.67 -13.95 5.32
N LEU A 292 -14.34 -13.80 5.28
CA LEU A 292 -13.69 -12.54 4.92
C LEU A 292 -13.72 -12.30 3.40
N PRO A 293 -13.74 -11.03 2.96
CA PRO A 293 -13.64 -10.64 1.55
C PRO A 293 -12.19 -10.75 1.02
N SER A 294 -11.48 -11.78 1.43
CA SER A 294 -10.12 -12.13 1.02
C SER A 294 -9.82 -13.59 1.33
N ILE A 295 -8.81 -14.15 0.71
CA ILE A 295 -8.34 -15.51 0.99
C ILE A 295 -6.83 -15.49 1.16
N ALA A 296 -6.34 -15.98 2.30
CA ALA A 296 -4.92 -16.25 2.52
C ALA A 296 -4.73 -17.70 2.93
N VAL A 297 -3.88 -18.43 2.19
CA VAL A 297 -3.51 -19.82 2.45
C VAL A 297 -2.00 -19.87 2.68
N PRO A 298 -1.54 -19.78 3.93
CA PRO A 298 -0.11 -19.64 4.24
C PRO A 298 0.69 -20.92 4.06
N ASP A 299 0.04 -22.09 4.13
CA ASP A 299 0.71 -23.38 4.18
C ASP A 299 -0.01 -24.41 3.30
N LEU A 300 -0.03 -24.17 1.98
CA LEU A 300 -0.60 -25.10 1.02
C LEU A 300 0.41 -26.23 0.73
N LYS A 301 0.16 -27.44 1.24
CA LYS A 301 0.98 -28.63 0.99
C LYS A 301 0.61 -29.30 -0.33
N ASP A 302 -0.59 -29.85 -0.42
CA ASP A 302 -1.09 -30.51 -1.63
C ASP A 302 -2.43 -29.90 -2.07
N ARG A 303 -3.41 -29.92 -1.17
CA ARG A 303 -4.78 -29.46 -1.46
C ARG A 303 -5.43 -28.87 -0.20
N VAL A 304 -6.08 -27.73 -0.38
CA VAL A 304 -6.92 -27.10 0.64
C VAL A 304 -8.28 -26.76 0.04
N MET A 305 -9.33 -27.01 0.79
CA MET A 305 -10.70 -26.62 0.44
C MET A 305 -11.24 -25.69 1.51
N LEU A 306 -11.82 -24.59 1.09
CA LEU A 306 -12.47 -23.63 1.97
C LEU A 306 -13.80 -23.16 1.38
N ARG A 307 -14.64 -22.58 2.24
CA ARG A 307 -15.95 -22.05 1.85
C ARG A 307 -16.01 -20.55 2.01
N ARG A 308 -16.81 -19.92 1.13
CA ARG A 308 -17.24 -18.53 1.25
C ARG A 308 -18.72 -18.43 0.98
N THR A 309 -19.37 -17.46 1.59
CA THR A 309 -20.80 -17.17 1.38
C THR A 309 -20.94 -15.74 0.93
N VAL A 310 -21.64 -15.53 -0.17
CA VAL A 310 -22.02 -14.20 -0.66
C VAL A 310 -23.52 -13.99 -0.45
N THR A 311 -23.88 -12.76 -0.15
CA THR A 311 -25.27 -12.33 -0.01
C THR A 311 -25.58 -11.28 -1.06
N ASN A 312 -26.63 -11.51 -1.84
CA ASN A 312 -27.12 -10.54 -2.82
C ASN A 312 -27.84 -9.39 -2.09
N ILE A 313 -27.37 -8.19 -2.30
CA ILE A 313 -27.95 -6.94 -1.77
C ILE A 313 -28.40 -6.00 -2.90
N GLY A 314 -28.16 -6.40 -4.14
CA GLY A 314 -28.61 -5.74 -5.36
C GLY A 314 -30.00 -6.21 -5.80
N PRO A 315 -30.28 -6.19 -7.11
CA PRO A 315 -31.56 -6.64 -7.68
C PRO A 315 -31.92 -8.06 -7.27
N ALA A 316 -33.19 -8.32 -7.02
CA ALA A 316 -33.69 -9.64 -6.61
C ALA A 316 -33.42 -10.73 -7.65
N GLU A 317 -33.40 -10.36 -8.93
CA GLU A 317 -33.04 -11.22 -10.05
C GLU A 317 -31.68 -10.78 -10.58
N ALA A 318 -30.65 -11.63 -10.42
CA ALA A 318 -29.29 -11.36 -10.86
C ALA A 318 -28.54 -12.67 -11.12
N THR A 319 -27.70 -12.66 -12.14
CA THR A 319 -26.81 -13.80 -12.44
C THR A 319 -25.37 -13.31 -12.36
N TYR A 320 -24.57 -14.00 -11.56
CA TYR A 320 -23.16 -13.69 -11.43
C TYR A 320 -22.32 -14.85 -11.98
N HIS A 321 -21.37 -14.50 -12.82
CA HIS A 321 -20.36 -15.42 -13.37
C HIS A 321 -19.03 -15.20 -12.66
N LEU A 322 -18.35 -16.31 -12.37
CA LEU A 322 -17.04 -16.25 -11.72
C LEU A 322 -15.92 -16.12 -12.75
N VAL A 323 -15.01 -15.20 -12.47
CA VAL A 323 -13.70 -15.11 -13.10
C VAL A 323 -12.64 -15.45 -12.06
N VAL A 324 -11.74 -16.39 -12.38
CA VAL A 324 -10.65 -16.83 -11.51
C VAL A 324 -9.32 -16.44 -12.12
N GLU A 325 -8.56 -15.67 -11.38
CA GLU A 325 -7.15 -15.41 -11.63
C GLU A 325 -6.34 -16.26 -10.66
N ALA A 326 -5.88 -17.43 -11.11
CA ALA A 326 -5.20 -18.37 -10.26
C ALA A 326 -3.80 -17.87 -9.89
N PRO A 327 -3.37 -17.99 -8.61
CA PRO A 327 -1.98 -17.76 -8.23
C PRO A 327 -1.02 -18.65 -9.02
N ALA A 328 0.17 -18.16 -9.34
CA ALA A 328 1.15 -18.91 -10.11
C ALA A 328 1.50 -20.24 -9.43
N GLY A 329 1.46 -21.34 -10.19
CA GLY A 329 1.73 -22.69 -9.69
C GLY A 329 0.59 -23.38 -8.95
N ILE A 330 -0.59 -22.75 -8.90
CA ILE A 330 -1.77 -23.25 -8.18
C ILE A 330 -2.93 -23.45 -9.14
N ASP A 331 -3.62 -24.59 -9.04
CA ASP A 331 -4.93 -24.79 -9.66
C ASP A 331 -6.02 -24.35 -8.67
N VAL A 332 -6.96 -23.54 -9.15
CA VAL A 332 -8.09 -23.06 -8.35
C VAL A 332 -9.38 -23.52 -9.01
N SER A 333 -10.19 -24.26 -8.28
CA SER A 333 -11.56 -24.59 -8.71
C SER A 333 -12.58 -24.03 -7.73
N VAL A 334 -13.71 -23.59 -8.26
CA VAL A 334 -14.79 -22.98 -7.46
C VAL A 334 -16.13 -23.54 -7.90
N GLU A 335 -16.92 -23.98 -6.93
CA GLU A 335 -18.25 -24.56 -7.16
C GLU A 335 -19.29 -23.94 -6.21
N PRO A 336 -20.42 -23.44 -6.77
CA PRO A 336 -20.70 -23.25 -8.19
C PRO A 336 -19.88 -22.09 -8.79
N SER A 337 -19.68 -22.10 -10.13
CA SER A 337 -19.03 -21.01 -10.89
C SER A 337 -20.02 -19.99 -11.45
N VAL A 338 -21.31 -20.27 -11.33
CA VAL A 338 -22.43 -19.37 -11.70
C VAL A 338 -23.42 -19.35 -10.55
N ILE A 339 -23.82 -18.17 -10.14
CA ILE A 339 -24.83 -17.98 -9.09
C ILE A 339 -26.03 -17.24 -9.70
N ASN A 340 -27.20 -17.86 -9.59
CA ASN A 340 -28.47 -17.29 -10.03
C ASN A 340 -29.33 -16.92 -8.82
N PHE A 341 -29.67 -15.66 -8.69
CA PHE A 341 -30.63 -15.16 -7.72
C PHE A 341 -31.97 -14.91 -8.42
N THR A 342 -33.06 -15.36 -7.78
CA THR A 342 -34.42 -15.13 -8.19
C THR A 342 -35.25 -14.73 -6.98
N GLN A 343 -36.48 -14.26 -7.19
CA GLN A 343 -37.38 -13.87 -6.08
C GLN A 343 -37.66 -15.03 -5.11
N SER A 344 -37.59 -16.28 -5.60
CA SER A 344 -37.85 -17.49 -4.81
C SER A 344 -36.61 -18.13 -4.19
N THR A 345 -35.40 -17.70 -4.57
CA THR A 345 -34.16 -18.29 -4.05
C THR A 345 -33.67 -17.56 -2.80
N SER A 346 -32.84 -18.23 -2.02
CA SER A 346 -32.11 -17.60 -0.92
C SER A 346 -31.28 -16.43 -1.43
N LYS A 347 -31.26 -15.34 -0.67
CA LYS A 347 -30.36 -14.21 -0.96
C LYS A 347 -28.89 -14.52 -0.74
N SER A 348 -28.56 -15.62 -0.06
CA SER A 348 -27.19 -16.02 0.25
C SER A 348 -26.87 -17.36 -0.40
N VAL A 349 -25.70 -17.45 -1.01
CA VAL A 349 -25.16 -18.65 -1.65
C VAL A 349 -23.76 -18.91 -1.11
N THR A 350 -23.54 -20.16 -0.69
CA THR A 350 -22.24 -20.65 -0.30
C THR A 350 -21.55 -21.34 -1.46
N PHE A 351 -20.29 -21.03 -1.70
CA PHE A 351 -19.46 -21.70 -2.69
C PHE A 351 -18.18 -22.24 -2.07
N MET A 352 -17.65 -23.29 -2.69
CA MET A 352 -16.42 -23.95 -2.28
C MET A 352 -15.27 -23.52 -3.18
N VAL A 353 -14.13 -23.20 -2.58
CA VAL A 353 -12.90 -22.89 -3.28
C VAL A 353 -11.87 -23.96 -2.94
N THR A 354 -11.34 -24.60 -3.96
CA THR A 354 -10.29 -25.62 -3.82
C THR A 354 -9.00 -25.12 -4.44
N PHE A 355 -7.93 -25.12 -3.67
CA PHE A 355 -6.56 -24.86 -4.11
C PHE A 355 -5.80 -26.17 -4.18
N THR A 356 -5.12 -26.42 -5.30
CA THR A 356 -4.28 -27.61 -5.50
C THR A 356 -2.94 -27.19 -6.06
N THR A 357 -1.85 -27.64 -5.48
CA THR A 357 -0.51 -27.33 -6.00
C THR A 357 -0.25 -28.08 -7.29
N ARG A 358 0.31 -27.41 -8.31
CA ARG A 358 0.80 -28.07 -9.54
C ARG A 358 2.14 -28.74 -9.32
N GLN A 359 2.95 -28.20 -8.44
CA GLN A 359 4.30 -28.70 -8.16
C GLN A 359 4.60 -28.56 -6.66
N ARG A 360 5.31 -29.51 -6.11
CA ARG A 360 5.82 -29.45 -4.74
C ARG A 360 7.09 -28.59 -4.71
N VAL A 361 6.93 -27.31 -4.52
CA VAL A 361 8.03 -26.36 -4.46
C VAL A 361 7.87 -25.50 -3.21
N GLN A 362 8.93 -25.37 -2.44
CA GLN A 362 8.99 -24.38 -1.36
C GLN A 362 9.10 -23.01 -2.02
N GLY A 363 8.07 -22.17 -1.87
CA GLY A 363 7.99 -20.87 -2.53
C GLY A 363 7.64 -19.73 -1.59
N GLY A 364 7.74 -18.52 -2.12
CA GLY A 364 7.10 -17.33 -1.55
C GLY A 364 5.59 -17.36 -1.79
N TYR A 365 4.92 -16.29 -1.36
CA TYR A 365 3.51 -16.11 -1.71
C TYR A 365 3.36 -15.81 -3.20
N THR A 366 2.33 -16.40 -3.78
CA THR A 366 1.82 -16.08 -5.11
C THR A 366 0.39 -15.56 -4.98
N PHE A 367 -0.01 -14.71 -5.91
CA PHE A 367 -1.24 -13.94 -5.77
C PHE A 367 -2.19 -14.20 -6.92
N GLY A 368 -3.46 -14.03 -6.63
CA GLY A 368 -4.56 -14.17 -7.58
C GLY A 368 -5.79 -13.45 -7.11
N SER A 369 -6.93 -13.72 -7.77
CA SER A 369 -8.22 -13.18 -7.35
C SER A 369 -9.40 -14.05 -7.77
N LEU A 370 -10.52 -13.90 -7.06
CA LEU A 370 -11.86 -14.33 -7.49
C LEU A 370 -12.73 -13.11 -7.71
N THR A 371 -13.39 -13.04 -8.85
CA THR A 371 -14.29 -11.95 -9.21
C THR A 371 -15.64 -12.49 -9.64
N TRP A 372 -16.70 -12.12 -8.92
CA TRP A 372 -18.07 -12.32 -9.34
C TRP A 372 -18.53 -11.12 -10.15
N SER A 373 -18.97 -11.33 -11.39
CA SER A 373 -19.45 -10.27 -12.27
C SER A 373 -20.86 -10.60 -12.79
N ASP A 374 -21.73 -9.60 -12.80
CA ASP A 374 -23.05 -9.70 -13.43
C ASP A 374 -23.01 -9.37 -14.94
N GLY A 375 -21.82 -9.10 -15.47
CA GLY A 375 -21.61 -8.72 -16.86
C GLY A 375 -21.97 -7.26 -17.20
N SER A 376 -22.39 -6.47 -16.21
CA SER A 376 -22.81 -5.08 -16.41
C SER A 376 -22.14 -4.11 -15.43
N THR A 377 -22.75 -3.92 -14.26
CA THR A 377 -22.36 -2.88 -13.29
C THR A 377 -21.62 -3.40 -12.07
N HIS A 378 -21.86 -4.66 -11.68
CA HIS A 378 -21.31 -5.19 -10.45
C HIS A 378 -20.14 -6.13 -10.70
N SER A 379 -19.06 -5.84 -10.01
CA SER A 379 -17.83 -6.65 -10.02
C SER A 379 -17.33 -6.75 -8.58
N VAL A 380 -17.42 -7.94 -7.99
CA VAL A 380 -17.16 -8.23 -6.58
C VAL A 380 -15.89 -9.07 -6.50
N ARG A 381 -14.75 -8.40 -6.33
CA ARG A 381 -13.43 -9.03 -6.37
C ARG A 381 -12.87 -9.25 -4.97
N ILE A 382 -12.34 -10.45 -4.71
CA ILE A 382 -11.56 -10.74 -3.52
C ILE A 382 -10.13 -11.14 -3.88
N PRO A 383 -9.12 -10.60 -3.19
CA PRO A 383 -7.72 -10.98 -3.39
C PRO A 383 -7.43 -12.35 -2.78
N ILE A 384 -6.49 -13.06 -3.40
CA ILE A 384 -5.96 -14.35 -2.98
C ILE A 384 -4.46 -14.24 -2.77
N ALA A 385 -3.95 -14.79 -1.66
CA ALA A 385 -2.54 -14.99 -1.40
C ALA A 385 -2.30 -16.45 -0.97
N VAL A 386 -1.43 -17.17 -1.66
CA VAL A 386 -1.13 -18.58 -1.38
C VAL A 386 0.37 -18.79 -1.31
N ARG A 387 0.82 -19.50 -0.29
CA ARG A 387 2.20 -19.97 -0.19
C ARG A 387 2.22 -21.51 -0.21
N THR A 388 3.00 -22.08 -1.12
CA THR A 388 3.26 -23.53 -1.16
C THR A 388 4.38 -23.89 -0.21
N VAL A 389 4.20 -24.97 0.53
CA VAL A 389 5.17 -25.47 1.51
C VAL A 389 5.43 -26.94 1.23
N ILE A 390 6.70 -27.32 1.12
CA ILE A 390 7.11 -28.72 1.11
C ILE A 390 6.90 -29.27 2.52
N GLN A 391 6.43 -30.50 2.64
CA GLN A 391 6.31 -31.17 3.91
C GLN A 391 7.69 -31.13 4.62
N ASP A 392 7.72 -30.67 5.86
CA ASP A 392 8.94 -30.55 6.63
C ASP A 392 9.77 -31.83 6.54
N PHE A 393 11.03 -31.69 6.17
CA PHE A 393 12.01 -32.69 6.52
C PHE A 393 12.11 -32.65 8.05
N VAL A 394 11.38 -33.51 8.73
CA VAL A 394 11.68 -33.83 10.12
C VAL A 394 13.05 -34.51 10.03
N ALA A 395 14.09 -33.77 10.33
CA ALA A 395 15.39 -34.36 10.63
C ALA A 395 15.14 -35.22 11.87
N ASP A 396 15.05 -36.55 11.67
CA ASP A 396 15.14 -37.52 12.75
C ASP A 396 16.48 -37.27 13.44
N THR A 397 16.45 -36.45 14.50
CA THR A 397 17.55 -36.44 15.45
C THR A 397 17.39 -37.65 16.35
N SER A 398 17.81 -38.80 15.87
CA SER A 398 18.13 -39.94 16.72
C SER A 398 19.43 -39.69 17.47
#